data_4fdbae204991c90eadc1a9db86c35183
#
_entry.id   4fdbae204991c90eadc1a9db86c35183
#
_cell.length_a   1.000
_cell.length_b   1.000
_cell.length_c   1.000
_cell.angle_alpha   90.00
_cell.angle_beta   90.00
_cell.angle_gamma   90.00
#
_symmetry.space_group_name_H-M   'P 1'
#
loop_
_entity.id
_entity.type
_entity.pdbx_description
1 polymer ?
#
loop_
_entity_poly.entity_id
_entity_poly.type
_entity_poly.pdbx_seq_one_letter_code
_entity_poly.pdbx_strand_id
1 'polypeptide(L)'
;MRLSGDFLRFGVVSVLGLGLDLAVAWTLARWLGVPLPAAAFGGFLAGAALNYGLHEAWTFASKDRRPSVRRGGLYLLALGVTLGVRVASVAALETFVFPAPEQALAALVCATGLSFIVNYLLSKYVVFRSPSAAAPSE
;
A
#
# COMPACT_ATOMS: atom_id res chain seq x y z
N MET A 1 -2.80 -26.02 -11.81
CA MET A 1 -2.45 -24.62 -11.85
C MET A 1 -2.74 -23.94 -10.53
N ARG A 2 -1.73 -23.90 -9.67
CA ARG A 2 -1.87 -23.35 -8.31
C ARG A 2 -1.72 -21.82 -8.25
N LEU A 3 -1.29 -21.20 -9.34
CA LEU A 3 -1.07 -19.75 -9.43
C LEU A 3 -2.36 -18.92 -9.33
N SER A 4 -3.49 -19.43 -9.79
CA SER A 4 -4.75 -18.69 -9.76
C SER A 4 -5.35 -18.59 -8.36
N GLY A 5 -5.16 -19.60 -7.50
CA GLY A 5 -5.66 -19.57 -6.13
C GLY A 5 -4.89 -18.59 -5.25
N ASP A 6 -3.57 -18.59 -5.35
CA ASP A 6 -2.71 -17.68 -4.59
C ASP A 6 -2.87 -16.22 -5.07
N PHE A 7 -3.04 -16.01 -6.36
CA PHE A 7 -3.33 -14.70 -6.93
C PHE A 7 -4.70 -14.16 -6.47
N LEU A 8 -5.71 -15.02 -6.43
CA LEU A 8 -7.04 -14.65 -5.95
C LEU A 8 -7.01 -14.27 -4.47
N ARG A 9 -6.33 -15.07 -3.63
CA ARG A 9 -6.16 -14.76 -2.20
C ARG A 9 -5.42 -13.44 -2.00
N PHE A 10 -4.33 -13.23 -2.73
CA PHE A 10 -3.60 -11.96 -2.70
C PHE A 10 -4.50 -10.78 -3.08
N GLY A 11 -5.28 -10.92 -4.15
CA GLY A 11 -6.22 -9.89 -4.59
C GLY A 11 -7.29 -9.59 -3.53
N VAL A 12 -7.87 -10.62 -2.92
CA VAL A 12 -8.88 -10.45 -1.86
C VAL A 12 -8.28 -9.71 -0.65
N VAL A 13 -7.11 -10.12 -0.19
CA VAL A 13 -6.43 -9.45 0.93
C VAL A 13 -6.13 -8.00 0.60
N SER A 14 -5.64 -7.73 -0.60
CA SER A 14 -5.34 -6.37 -1.04
C SER A 14 -6.59 -5.48 -1.08
N VAL A 15 -7.71 -6.01 -1.58
CA VAL A 15 -9.00 -5.29 -1.60
C VAL A 15 -9.52 -5.03 -0.19
N LEU A 16 -9.40 -6.00 0.72
CA LEU A 16 -9.81 -5.81 2.11
C LEU A 16 -8.97 -4.75 2.81
N GLY A 17 -7.65 -4.77 2.63
CA GLY A 17 -6.76 -3.77 3.18
C GLY A 17 -7.03 -2.38 2.61
N LEU A 18 -7.29 -2.28 1.31
CA LEU A 18 -7.66 -1.04 0.64
C LEU A 18 -9.00 -0.51 1.14
N GLY A 19 -9.99 -1.38 1.32
CA GLY A 19 -11.29 -1.02 1.87
C GLY A 19 -11.16 -0.48 3.30
N LEU A 20 -10.39 -1.13 4.14
CA LEU A 20 -10.13 -0.66 5.51
C LEU A 20 -9.38 0.67 5.52
N ASP A 21 -8.37 0.82 4.69
CA ASP A 21 -7.63 2.06 4.51
C ASP A 21 -8.56 3.24 4.20
N LEU A 22 -9.38 3.11 3.16
CA LEU A 22 -10.33 4.15 2.76
C LEU A 22 -11.40 4.40 3.84
N ALA A 23 -11.92 3.35 4.47
CA ALA A 23 -12.92 3.47 5.53
C ALA A 23 -12.36 4.22 6.74
N VAL A 24 -11.16 3.89 7.17
CA VAL A 24 -10.49 4.58 8.30
C VAL A 24 -10.18 6.03 7.94
N ALA A 25 -9.58 6.28 6.78
CA ALA A 25 -9.26 7.64 6.34
C ALA A 25 -10.52 8.51 6.24
N TRP A 26 -11.56 7.99 5.62
CA TRP A 26 -12.82 8.72 5.48
C TRP A 26 -13.49 8.99 6.81
N THR A 27 -13.52 8.01 7.73
CA THR A 27 -14.07 8.16 9.08
C THR A 27 -13.31 9.21 9.87
N LEU A 28 -11.98 9.17 9.84
CA LEU A 28 -11.14 10.17 10.52
C LEU A 28 -11.40 11.58 9.99
N ALA A 29 -11.48 11.74 8.69
CA ALA A 29 -11.72 13.05 8.08
C ALA A 29 -13.15 13.56 8.33
N ARG A 30 -14.14 12.70 8.16
CA ARG A 30 -15.56 13.11 8.19
C ARG A 30 -16.12 13.26 9.60
N TRP A 31 -15.77 12.35 10.48
CA TRP A 31 -16.38 12.26 11.82
C TRP A 31 -15.53 12.86 12.92
N LEU A 32 -14.21 12.76 12.80
CA LEU A 32 -13.27 13.25 13.80
C LEU A 32 -12.62 14.59 13.42
N GLY A 33 -12.92 15.11 12.22
CA GLY A 33 -12.38 16.39 11.78
C GLY A 33 -10.87 16.39 11.54
N VAL A 34 -10.26 15.22 11.34
CA VAL A 34 -8.83 15.12 11.08
C VAL A 34 -8.53 15.66 9.67
N PRO A 35 -7.48 16.48 9.48
CA PRO A 35 -7.08 16.92 8.16
C PRO A 35 -6.90 15.75 7.19
N LEU A 36 -7.35 15.90 5.94
CA LEU A 36 -7.39 14.80 4.98
C LEU A 36 -6.04 14.10 4.77
N PRO A 37 -4.90 14.81 4.66
CA PRO A 37 -3.60 14.14 4.58
C PRO A 37 -3.27 13.28 5.81
N ALA A 38 -3.59 13.75 7.01
CA ALA A 38 -3.39 13.00 8.25
C ALA A 38 -4.34 11.80 8.33
N ALA A 39 -5.58 11.96 7.89
CA ALA A 39 -6.55 10.88 7.79
C ALA A 39 -6.07 9.79 6.81
N ALA A 40 -5.51 10.19 5.66
CA ALA A 40 -4.93 9.26 4.69
C ALA A 40 -3.73 8.49 5.27
N PHE A 41 -2.91 9.15 6.08
CA PHE A 41 -1.82 8.50 6.81
C PHE A 41 -2.34 7.38 7.73
N GLY A 42 -3.34 7.70 8.57
CA GLY A 42 -3.95 6.73 9.48
C GLY A 42 -4.62 5.57 8.76
N GLY A 43 -5.34 5.85 7.68
CA GLY A 43 -5.96 4.84 6.83
C GLY A 43 -4.95 3.90 6.22
N PHE A 44 -3.88 4.44 5.66
CA PHE A 44 -2.79 3.65 5.06
C PHE A 44 -2.16 2.70 6.09
N LEU A 45 -1.87 3.18 7.30
CA LEU A 45 -1.30 2.33 8.35
C LEU A 45 -2.26 1.19 8.73
N ALA A 46 -3.55 1.48 8.87
CA ALA A 46 -4.54 0.47 9.19
C ALA A 46 -4.66 -0.59 8.08
N GLY A 47 -4.72 -0.17 6.83
CA GLY A 47 -4.75 -1.06 5.67
C GLY A 47 -3.48 -1.91 5.54
N ALA A 48 -2.32 -1.30 5.74
CA ALA A 48 -1.04 -2.01 5.69
C ALA A 48 -0.91 -3.04 6.82
N ALA A 49 -1.34 -2.71 8.03
CA ALA A 49 -1.32 -3.64 9.15
C ALA A 49 -2.25 -4.85 8.92
N LEU A 50 -3.45 -4.61 8.40
CA LEU A 50 -4.37 -5.67 8.04
C LEU A 50 -3.79 -6.56 6.94
N ASN A 51 -3.27 -5.97 5.88
CA ASN A 51 -2.64 -6.70 4.78
C ASN A 51 -1.47 -7.55 5.27
N TYR A 52 -0.61 -6.99 6.10
CA TYR A 52 0.50 -7.74 6.67
C TYR A 52 0.02 -8.96 7.46
N GLY A 53 -0.92 -8.75 8.38
CA GLY A 53 -1.46 -9.83 9.21
C GLY A 53 -2.16 -10.92 8.39
N LEU A 54 -2.96 -10.54 7.41
CA LEU A 54 -3.66 -11.50 6.55
C LEU A 54 -2.71 -12.24 5.61
N HIS A 55 -1.70 -11.57 5.08
CA HIS A 55 -0.69 -12.23 4.24
C HIS A 55 0.13 -13.23 5.05
N GLU A 56 0.52 -12.87 6.26
CA GLU A 56 1.25 -13.78 7.14
C GLU A 56 0.41 -14.98 7.54
N ALA A 57 -0.85 -14.76 7.95
CA ALA A 57 -1.72 -15.82 8.44
C ALA A 57 -2.26 -16.74 7.32
N TRP A 58 -2.49 -16.20 6.14
CA TRP A 58 -3.25 -16.93 5.10
C TRP A 58 -2.45 -17.21 3.82
N THR A 59 -1.67 -16.24 3.36
CA THR A 59 -0.97 -16.38 2.07
C THR A 59 0.37 -17.11 2.24
N PHE A 60 1.07 -16.90 3.34
CA PHE A 60 2.43 -17.39 3.55
C PHE A 60 2.58 -18.44 4.68
N ALA A 61 1.48 -18.90 5.24
CA ALA A 61 1.47 -19.84 6.37
C ALA A 61 2.23 -21.16 6.11
N SER A 62 2.58 -21.49 4.89
CA SER A 62 3.20 -22.75 4.51
C SER A 62 4.59 -22.64 3.86
N LYS A 63 5.17 -21.44 3.82
CA LYS A 63 6.47 -21.27 3.17
C LYS A 63 7.54 -20.88 4.20
N ASP A 64 8.44 -21.80 4.48
CA ASP A 64 9.70 -21.57 5.22
C ASP A 64 10.59 -20.56 4.46
N ARG A 65 10.17 -19.33 4.39
CA ARG A 65 11.04 -18.26 3.90
C ARG A 65 11.77 -17.64 5.07
N ARG A 66 13.06 -17.89 5.14
CA ARG A 66 13.92 -17.16 6.08
C ARG A 66 13.77 -15.67 5.83
N PRO A 67 13.38 -14.88 6.85
CA PRO A 67 13.26 -13.44 6.69
C PRO A 67 14.63 -12.85 6.35
N SER A 68 14.71 -12.19 5.19
CA SER A 68 15.89 -11.43 4.81
C SER A 68 15.74 -10.01 5.33
N VAL A 69 16.66 -9.57 6.17
CA VAL A 69 16.70 -8.20 6.71
C VAL A 69 16.76 -7.16 5.57
N ARG A 70 17.49 -7.47 4.51
CA ARG A 70 17.59 -6.59 3.33
C ARG A 70 16.24 -6.43 2.61
N ARG A 71 15.50 -7.52 2.39
CA ARG A 71 14.18 -7.46 1.76
C ARG A 71 13.17 -6.73 2.64
N GLY A 72 13.20 -6.98 3.93
CA GLY A 72 12.36 -6.27 4.89
C GLY A 72 12.63 -4.78 4.91
N GLY A 73 13.90 -4.37 4.90
CA GLY A 73 14.30 -2.96 4.83
C GLY A 73 13.86 -2.26 3.55
N LEU A 74 14.04 -2.92 2.39
CA LEU A 74 13.59 -2.41 1.10
C LEU A 74 12.06 -2.31 1.03
N TYR A 75 11.34 -3.27 1.59
CA TYR A 75 9.90 -3.25 1.67
C TYR A 75 9.40 -2.09 2.54
N LEU A 76 9.99 -1.87 3.71
CA LEU A 76 9.66 -0.74 4.58
C LEU A 76 9.98 0.60 3.90
N LEU A 77 11.09 0.69 3.17
CA LEU A 77 11.42 1.87 2.38
C LEU A 77 10.36 2.13 1.30
N ALA A 78 9.96 1.10 0.57
CA ALA A 78 8.92 1.20 -0.46
C ALA A 78 7.57 1.62 0.15
N LEU A 79 7.20 1.08 1.31
CA LEU A 79 6.02 1.52 2.04
C LEU A 79 6.11 2.99 2.47
N GLY A 80 7.27 3.42 2.98
CA GLY A 80 7.50 4.82 3.37
C GLY A 80 7.37 5.78 2.19
N VAL A 81 7.94 5.43 1.04
CA VAL A 81 7.81 6.23 -0.19
C VAL A 81 6.35 6.25 -0.66
N THR A 82 5.68 5.11 -0.67
CA THR A 82 4.27 5.00 -1.06
C THR A 82 3.38 5.86 -0.16
N LEU A 83 3.63 5.82 1.15
CA LEU A 83 2.92 6.65 2.11
C LEU A 83 3.16 8.14 1.87
N GLY A 84 4.40 8.52 1.62
CA GLY A 84 4.76 9.90 1.28
C GLY A 84 4.04 10.39 0.01
N VAL A 85 4.04 9.59 -1.04
CA VAL A 85 3.29 9.87 -2.29
C VAL A 85 1.80 9.99 -2.00
N ARG A 86 1.25 9.10 -1.19
CA ARG A 86 -0.16 9.14 -0.83
C ARG A 86 -0.55 10.42 -0.11
N VAL A 87 0.16 10.77 0.95
CA VAL A 87 -0.11 11.99 1.73
C VAL A 87 0.05 13.24 0.86
N ALA A 88 1.12 13.32 0.08
CA ALA A 88 1.36 14.44 -0.84
C ALA A 88 0.27 14.53 -1.92
N SER A 89 -0.16 13.39 -2.48
CA SER A 89 -1.23 13.36 -3.49
C SER A 89 -2.56 13.80 -2.91
N VAL A 90 -2.91 13.37 -1.71
CA VAL A 90 -4.13 13.81 -1.02
C VAL A 90 -4.09 15.32 -0.81
N ALA A 91 -2.99 15.84 -0.29
CA ALA A 91 -2.85 17.28 -0.05
C ALA A 91 -2.97 18.10 -1.35
N ALA A 92 -2.34 17.64 -2.43
CA ALA A 92 -2.41 18.29 -3.73
C ALA A 92 -3.82 18.22 -4.33
N LEU A 93 -4.46 17.06 -4.30
CA LEU A 93 -5.80 16.88 -4.83
C LEU A 93 -6.84 17.68 -4.05
N GLU A 94 -6.74 17.70 -2.72
CA GLU A 94 -7.61 18.51 -1.88
C GLU A 94 -7.46 20.02 -2.17
N THR A 95 -6.25 20.46 -2.41
CA THR A 95 -5.97 21.89 -2.64
C THR A 95 -6.35 22.33 -4.05
N PHE A 96 -6.04 21.55 -5.08
CA PHE A 96 -6.09 22.01 -6.48
C PHE A 96 -7.24 21.42 -7.30
N VAL A 97 -7.73 20.23 -6.95
CA VAL A 97 -8.72 19.49 -7.76
C VAL A 97 -10.05 19.32 -7.04
N PHE A 98 -10.02 18.99 -5.78
CA PHE A 98 -11.20 18.67 -4.97
C PHE A 98 -11.25 19.51 -3.68
N PRO A 99 -11.41 20.82 -3.77
CA PRO A 99 -11.35 21.69 -2.59
C PRO A 99 -12.61 21.61 -1.70
N ALA A 100 -13.70 21.02 -2.19
CA ALA A 100 -14.93 20.90 -1.41
C ALA A 100 -14.87 19.70 -0.45
N PRO A 101 -15.34 19.85 0.82
CA PRO A 101 -15.34 18.74 1.78
C PRO A 101 -16.11 17.50 1.30
N GLU A 102 -17.13 17.70 0.47
CA GLU A 102 -17.94 16.62 -0.12
C GLU A 102 -17.13 15.75 -1.10
N GLN A 103 -16.04 16.29 -1.62
CA GLN A 103 -15.15 15.63 -2.59
C GLN A 103 -13.98 14.89 -1.92
N ALA A 104 -13.92 14.87 -0.59
CA ALA A 104 -12.84 14.23 0.16
C ALA A 104 -12.67 12.75 -0.20
N LEU A 105 -13.77 12.02 -0.39
CA LEU A 105 -13.71 10.62 -0.80
C LEU A 105 -13.09 10.45 -2.19
N ALA A 106 -13.42 11.33 -3.14
CA ALA A 106 -12.83 11.33 -4.47
C ALA A 106 -11.31 11.59 -4.42
N ALA A 107 -10.87 12.55 -3.60
CA ALA A 107 -9.45 12.81 -3.38
C ALA A 107 -8.74 11.59 -2.79
N LEU A 108 -9.33 10.93 -1.80
CA LEU A 108 -8.78 9.72 -1.19
C LEU A 108 -8.68 8.57 -2.19
N VAL A 109 -9.70 8.33 -2.99
CA VAL A 109 -9.73 7.25 -3.99
C VAL A 109 -8.66 7.49 -5.07
N CYS A 110 -8.58 8.71 -5.60
CA CYS A 110 -7.57 9.07 -6.61
C CYS A 110 -6.14 8.95 -6.06
N ALA A 111 -5.89 9.46 -4.86
CA ALA A 111 -4.58 9.35 -4.21
C ALA A 111 -4.20 7.89 -3.91
N THR A 112 -5.18 7.09 -3.54
CA THR A 112 -4.99 5.65 -3.29
C THR A 112 -4.58 4.93 -4.58
N GLY A 113 -5.27 5.17 -5.68
CA GLY A 113 -4.92 4.61 -6.98
C GLY A 113 -3.50 5.00 -7.42
N LEU A 114 -3.15 6.28 -7.27
CA LEU A 114 -1.82 6.78 -7.61
C LEU A 114 -0.74 6.13 -6.75
N SER A 115 -0.93 6.08 -5.43
CA SER A 115 0.03 5.45 -4.52
C SER A 115 0.15 3.94 -4.75
N PHE A 116 -0.94 3.28 -5.15
CA PHE A 116 -0.92 1.86 -5.52
C PHE A 116 -0.06 1.61 -6.74
N ILE A 117 -0.16 2.45 -7.77
CA ILE A 117 0.69 2.36 -8.97
C ILE A 117 2.16 2.55 -8.58
N VAL A 118 2.47 3.56 -7.78
CA VAL A 118 3.83 3.80 -7.29
C VAL A 118 4.36 2.61 -6.49
N ASN A 119 3.55 2.08 -5.57
CA ASN A 119 3.94 0.90 -4.78
C ASN A 119 4.20 -0.33 -5.67
N TYR A 120 3.37 -0.55 -6.68
CA TYR A 120 3.57 -1.62 -7.65
C TYR A 120 4.89 -1.47 -8.40
N LEU A 121 5.17 -0.28 -8.91
CA LEU A 121 6.41 0.00 -9.64
C LEU A 121 7.65 -0.15 -8.75
N LEU A 122 7.60 0.36 -7.53
CA LEU A 122 8.68 0.21 -6.55
C LEU A 122 8.91 -1.27 -6.20
N SER A 123 7.83 -2.00 -5.95
CA SER A 123 7.93 -3.43 -5.64
C SER A 123 8.55 -4.20 -6.80
N LYS A 124 8.10 -3.93 -8.02
CA LYS A 124 8.58 -4.61 -9.22
C LYS A 124 10.05 -4.29 -9.53
N TYR A 125 10.44 -3.02 -9.47
CA TYR A 125 11.77 -2.59 -9.94
C TYR A 125 12.82 -2.46 -8.85
N VAL A 126 12.44 -2.35 -7.59
CA VAL A 126 13.36 -2.13 -6.46
C VAL A 126 13.41 -3.33 -5.54
N VAL A 127 12.25 -3.77 -5.03
CA VAL A 127 12.19 -4.83 -3.99
C VAL A 127 12.47 -6.20 -4.58
N PHE A 128 11.85 -6.53 -5.71
CA PHE A 128 11.93 -7.84 -6.35
C PHE A 128 12.85 -7.87 -7.56
N ARG A 129 13.66 -6.83 -7.75
CA ARG A 129 14.70 -6.87 -8.75
C ARG A 129 15.65 -8.02 -8.40
N SER A 130 15.59 -9.07 -9.18
CA SER A 130 16.60 -10.12 -9.10
C SER A 130 17.95 -9.47 -9.36
N PRO A 131 18.96 -9.66 -8.49
CA PRO A 131 20.31 -9.29 -8.90
C PRO A 131 20.56 -10.00 -10.22
N SER A 132 20.83 -9.23 -11.25
CA SER A 132 21.32 -9.78 -12.52
C SER A 132 22.40 -10.77 -12.13
N ALA A 133 22.21 -12.03 -12.47
CA ALA A 133 23.24 -13.03 -12.22
C ALA A 133 24.52 -12.50 -12.86
N ALA A 134 25.43 -12.01 -12.04
CA ALA A 134 26.77 -11.75 -12.51
C ALA A 134 27.23 -13.07 -13.11
N ALA A 135 27.47 -13.06 -14.41
CA ALA A 135 28.00 -14.23 -15.09
C ALA A 135 29.17 -14.76 -14.25
N PRO A 136 29.23 -16.05 -13.92
CA PRO A 136 30.35 -16.56 -13.19
C PRO A 136 31.60 -16.23 -14.01
N SER A 137 32.42 -15.38 -13.47
CA SER A 137 33.76 -15.23 -13.99
C SER A 137 34.45 -16.58 -13.84
N GLU A 138 34.78 -17.21 -14.92
CA GLU A 138 35.63 -18.39 -14.93
C GLU A 138 36.93 -18.16 -14.17
#